data_69adf73692df53368fa560beab149932
#
_entry.id   69adf73692df53368fa560beab149932
#
_cell.length_a   1.000
_cell.length_b   1.000
_cell.length_c   1.000
_cell.angle_alpha   90.00
_cell.angle_beta   90.00
_cell.angle_gamma   90.00
#
_symmetry.space_group_name_H-M   'P 1'
#
loop_
_entity.id
_entity.type
_entity.pdbx_description
1 polymer ?
#
loop_
_entity_poly.entity_id
_entity_poly.type
_entity_poly.pdbx_seq_one_letter_code
_entity_poly.pdbx_strand_id
1 'polypeptide(L)' 'MTEITTANGYPIIDKVEIAHDPGFFRILVKRPEGRCPFPEAPFVVAIKDFNRPEVDGWAYALSYDLTLEKGVELLGK' A
#
# COMPACT_ATOMS: atom_id res chain seq x y z
N MET A 1 -13.05 -3.20 17.28
CA MET A 1 -12.86 -2.82 15.88
C MET A 1 -11.43 -3.15 15.45
N THR A 2 -11.28 -3.81 14.33
CA THR A 2 -9.97 -4.23 13.87
C THR A 2 -9.35 -3.17 12.98
N GLU A 3 -8.17 -2.71 13.35
CA GLU A 3 -7.42 -1.77 12.53
C GLU A 3 -6.76 -2.52 11.36
N ILE A 4 -6.85 -1.94 10.16
CA ILE A 4 -6.22 -2.52 8.97
C ILE A 4 -4.76 -2.03 8.92
N THR A 5 -3.83 -2.94 9.15
CA THR A 5 -2.40 -2.61 9.20
C THR A 5 -1.58 -3.31 8.12
N THR A 6 -2.21 -4.21 7.36
CA THR A 6 -1.55 -4.97 6.28
C THR A 6 -2.41 -4.99 5.03
N ALA A 7 -1.78 -5.26 3.90
CA ALA A 7 -2.44 -5.53 2.64
C ALA A 7 -1.66 -6.63 1.93
N ASN A 8 -2.35 -7.70 1.54
CA ASN A 8 -1.73 -8.93 0.99
C ASN A 8 -0.65 -9.50 1.90
N GLY A 9 -0.80 -9.31 3.21
CA GLY A 9 0.19 -9.73 4.19
C GLY A 9 1.38 -8.79 4.34
N TYR A 10 1.46 -7.72 3.57
CA TYR A 10 2.56 -6.76 3.66
C TYR A 10 2.19 -5.60 4.59
N PRO A 11 3.12 -5.14 5.43
CA PRO A 11 2.82 -4.03 6.34
C PRO A 11 2.56 -2.73 5.56
N ILE A 12 1.53 -2.01 5.98
CA ILE A 12 1.22 -0.68 5.45
C ILE A 12 2.07 0.32 6.20
N ILE A 13 2.96 0.99 5.48
CA ILE A 13 3.88 1.97 6.05
C ILE A 13 3.17 3.31 6.22
N ASP A 14 2.37 3.68 5.24
CA ASP A 14 1.66 4.96 5.24
C ASP A 14 0.45 4.89 4.32
N LYS A 15 -0.47 5.83 4.48
CA LYS A 15 -1.67 5.87 3.65
C LYS A 15 -2.19 7.30 3.53
N VAL A 16 -2.88 7.57 2.42
CA VAL A 16 -3.55 8.85 2.17
C VAL A 16 -4.94 8.56 1.63
N GLU A 17 -5.97 9.08 2.28
CA GLU A 17 -7.34 8.90 1.81
C GLU A 17 -7.57 9.63 0.49
N ILE A 18 -8.29 8.97 -0.42
CA ILE A 18 -8.63 9.56 -1.72
C ILE A 18 -9.85 10.45 -1.53
N ALA A 19 -9.69 11.73 -1.84
CA ALA A 19 -10.71 12.74 -1.56
C ALA A 19 -12.06 12.47 -2.22
N HIS A 20 -12.07 11.84 -3.39
CA HIS A 20 -13.28 11.59 -4.17
C HIS A 20 -13.90 10.21 -3.92
N ASP A 21 -13.23 9.38 -3.15
CA ASP A 21 -13.66 8.01 -2.87
C ASP A 21 -13.50 7.71 -1.39
N PRO A 22 -14.49 8.10 -0.55
CA PRO A 22 -14.41 7.87 0.89
C PRO A 22 -14.17 6.41 1.23
N GLY A 23 -13.22 6.15 2.11
CA GLY A 23 -12.84 4.80 2.49
C GLY A 23 -11.80 4.16 1.59
N PHE A 24 -11.51 4.73 0.43
CA PHE A 24 -10.42 4.27 -0.42
C PHE A 24 -9.16 5.06 -0.11
N PHE A 25 -8.05 4.34 0.03
CA PHE A 25 -6.78 4.94 0.39
C PHE A 25 -5.70 4.54 -0.59
N ARG A 26 -4.82 5.48 -0.94
CA ARG A 26 -3.52 5.10 -1.47
C ARG A 26 -2.69 4.62 -0.30
N ILE A 27 -2.10 3.44 -0.44
CA ILE A 27 -1.28 2.85 0.60
C ILE A 27 0.13 2.62 0.08
N LEU A 28 1.09 2.78 0.98
CA LEU A 28 2.49 2.45 0.73
C LEU A 28 2.80 1.21 1.56
N VAL A 29 3.13 0.11 0.90
CA VAL A 29 3.45 -1.15 1.58
C VAL A 29 4.89 -1.54 1.27
N LYS A 30 5.49 -2.31 2.18
CA LYS A 30 6.84 -2.85 2.01
C LYS A 30 6.77 -4.36 1.86
N ARG A 31 7.31 -4.89 0.76
CA ARG A 31 7.43 -6.33 0.59
C ARG A 31 8.47 -6.89 1.55
N PRO A 32 8.22 -8.04 2.15
CA PRO A 32 9.20 -8.67 3.03
C PRO A 32 10.40 -9.17 2.23
N GLU A 33 11.52 -9.27 2.92
CA GLU A 33 12.72 -9.88 2.36
C GLU A 33 12.41 -11.29 1.87
N GLY A 34 12.95 -11.65 0.71
CA GLY A 34 12.67 -12.93 0.08
C GLY A 34 11.50 -12.93 -0.88
N ARG A 35 10.65 -11.91 -0.81
CA ARG A 35 9.52 -11.75 -1.75
C ARG A 35 9.70 -10.56 -2.67
N CYS A 36 10.81 -9.89 -2.55
CA CYS A 36 11.12 -8.71 -3.35
C CYS A 36 12.24 -9.04 -4.33
N PRO A 37 11.98 -8.95 -5.66
CA PRO A 37 13.03 -9.20 -6.66
C PRO A 37 14.12 -8.13 -6.64
N PHE A 38 13.80 -6.95 -6.10
CA PHE A 38 14.76 -5.84 -6.02
C PHE A 38 14.82 -5.36 -4.57
N PRO A 39 15.77 -5.89 -3.76
CA PRO A 39 15.86 -5.53 -2.34
C PRO A 39 15.98 -4.04 -2.06
N GLU A 40 16.56 -3.28 -2.97
CA GLU A 40 16.71 -1.83 -2.86
C GLU A 40 15.41 -1.07 -3.18
N ALA A 41 14.42 -1.75 -3.75
CA ALA A 41 13.15 -1.16 -4.16
C ALA A 41 11.98 -2.05 -3.72
N PRO A 42 11.78 -2.24 -2.40
CA PRO A 42 10.77 -3.19 -1.90
C PRO A 42 9.37 -2.60 -1.77
N PHE A 43 9.17 -1.35 -2.13
CA PHE A 43 7.92 -0.67 -1.86
C PHE A 43 6.93 -0.77 -3.01
N VAL A 44 5.63 -0.76 -2.66
CA VAL A 44 4.52 -0.79 -3.62
C VAL A 44 3.52 0.27 -3.18
N VAL A 45 3.00 1.02 -4.14
CA VAL A 45 1.88 1.94 -3.91
C VAL A 45 0.65 1.34 -4.59
N ALA A 46 -0.43 1.25 -3.85
CA ALA A 46 -1.67 0.62 -4.31
C ALA A 46 -2.89 1.36 -3.78
N ILE A 47 -4.05 1.04 -4.34
CA ILE A 47 -5.34 1.55 -3.84
C ILE A 47 -6.03 0.42 -3.09
N LYS A 48 -6.41 0.69 -1.84
CA LYS A 48 -7.11 -0.29 -1.01
C LYS A 48 -8.45 0.28 -0.53
N ASP A 49 -9.48 -0.57 -0.55
CA ASP A 49 -10.80 -0.25 -0.02
C ASP A 49 -10.85 -0.62 1.47
N PHE A 50 -10.85 0.39 2.33
CA PHE A 50 -10.94 0.20 3.77
C PHE A 50 -12.39 0.01 4.26
N ASN A 51 -13.37 0.13 3.36
CA ASN A 51 -14.76 -0.19 3.69
C ASN A 51 -15.01 -1.68 3.76
N ARG A 52 -14.04 -2.48 3.29
CA ARG A 52 -14.14 -3.95 3.27
C ARG A 52 -12.98 -4.56 4.06
N PRO A 53 -13.06 -4.52 5.40
CA PRO A 53 -11.97 -5.05 6.23
C PRO A 53 -11.75 -6.56 6.09
N GLU A 54 -12.74 -7.29 5.56
CA GLU A 54 -12.63 -8.73 5.31
C GLU A 54 -11.74 -9.06 4.12
N VAL A 55 -11.44 -8.08 3.26
CA VAL A 55 -10.56 -8.27 2.11
C VAL A 55 -9.14 -7.86 2.48
N ASP A 56 -8.21 -8.82 2.46
CA ASP A 56 -6.82 -8.55 2.83
C ASP A 56 -6.04 -7.77 1.75
N GLY A 57 -6.37 -7.96 0.49
CA GLY A 57 -5.64 -7.35 -0.61
C GLY A 57 -6.00 -5.91 -0.91
N TRP A 58 -5.36 -5.36 -1.91
CA TRP A 58 -5.72 -4.05 -2.47
C TRP A 58 -6.57 -4.25 -3.73
N ALA A 59 -7.30 -3.18 -4.10
CA ALA A 59 -8.16 -3.21 -5.28
C ALA A 59 -7.32 -3.28 -6.56
N TYR A 60 -6.28 -2.45 -6.63
CA TYR A 60 -5.31 -2.48 -7.73
C TYR A 60 -4.04 -1.75 -7.33
N ALA A 61 -2.93 -2.14 -7.94
CA ALA A 61 -1.64 -1.51 -7.68
C ALA A 61 -1.40 -0.38 -8.66
N LEU A 62 -0.81 0.71 -8.15
CA LEU A 62 -0.39 1.82 -9.00
C LEU A 62 1.02 1.60 -9.52
N SER A 63 1.91 1.13 -8.69
CA SER A 63 3.29 0.86 -9.10
C SER A 63 3.97 -0.11 -8.15
N TYR A 64 4.84 -0.94 -8.70
CA TYR A 64 5.67 -1.90 -7.98
C TYR A 64 7.13 -1.49 -8.01
N ASP A 65 7.93 -2.17 -7.20
CA ASP A 65 9.39 -2.06 -7.21
C ASP A 65 9.86 -0.61 -7.08
N LEU A 66 9.37 0.04 -6.02
CA LEU A 66 9.68 1.43 -5.72
C LEU A 66 10.69 1.54 -4.58
N THR A 67 11.54 2.56 -4.64
CA THR A 67 12.31 2.99 -3.49
C THR A 67 11.37 3.71 -2.53
N LEU A 68 11.80 3.88 -1.27
CA LEU A 68 10.98 4.61 -0.29
C LEU A 68 10.66 6.02 -0.79
N GLU A 69 11.66 6.71 -1.36
CA GLU A 69 11.49 8.06 -1.88
C GLU A 69 10.42 8.12 -2.97
N LYS A 70 10.49 7.19 -3.94
CA LYS A 70 9.48 7.12 -5.01
C LYS A 70 8.12 6.72 -4.49
N GLY A 71 8.07 5.81 -3.53
CA GLY A 71 6.82 5.40 -2.91
C GLY A 71 6.11 6.55 -2.23
N VAL A 72 6.85 7.34 -1.46
CA VAL A 72 6.30 8.52 -0.77
C VAL A 72 5.82 9.55 -1.79
N GLU A 73 6.58 9.78 -2.86
CA GLU A 73 6.21 10.69 -3.92
C GLU A 73 4.89 10.29 -4.58
N LEU A 74 4.75 9.01 -4.94
CA LEU A 74 3.53 8.49 -5.56
C LEU A 74 2.36 8.44 -4.60
N LEU A 75 2.62 8.33 -3.31
CA LEU A 75 1.56 8.36 -2.31
C LEU A 75 0.88 9.73 -2.27
N GLY A 76 1.58 10.79 -2.65
CA GLY A 76 1.00 12.12 -2.75
C GLY A 76 1.05 12.92 -1.47
N LYS A 77 1.98 12.60 -0.63
CA LYS A 77 2.20 13.36 0.60
C LYS A 77 3.13 14.53 0.40
#